data_9af63bc6599155f4338eb93cc126dc65
#
_entry.id   9af63bc6599155f4338eb93cc126dc65
#
_cell.length_a   1.000
_cell.length_b   1.000
_cell.length_c   1.000
_cell.angle_alpha   90.00
_cell.angle_beta   90.00
_cell.angle_gamma   90.00
#
_symmetry.space_group_name_H-M   'P 1'
#
loop_
_entity.id
_entity.type
_entity.pdbx_description
1 polymer ?
#
loop_
_entity_poly.entity_id
_entity_poly.type
_entity_poly.pdbx_seq_one_letter_code
_entity_poly.pdbx_strand_id
1 'polypeptide(L)'
;EWYRVYPTGYACTDEFTTDIELPLVRASQKRADLSRPLPYRYGFVRATAPQYLRIPTRAEQERSEFQLKEHLDWYREHEHEIQQVALGANDVALDRRGIAIPGGKWPTDRKLSNQMNLNELLGAEIPDPPIPFWLEGGKRLIPNVSAFGVPDYAVFADRVRRKTGLSLVGAFDGIDGESRRKFAIAVDLRLIPASKIKPDAGSPFHGIELNESVPIPFAWVLSDGCKSYRLIKGKDEARPRDDVPRRVIVPLSGTARIKAGQRYYQTGKEPTQWLRAEDLAVVAPPESWPEPANKGEKWIDISLRQQVLVLYEGKKPVYATLVSTGRDRLGDPKTTLSTPQGSFRLRSKHVAAAMDSEENSAVSGGSRSNSSGANGSEESSKATAARLLEAERDGKKLSTEDQRRLLNVKKGRDPEYGVTRRRGSLGFELRDVPWIQYFASGYALHGAYWHDVFGVPRSHGCVNLAPIDARYVFMWTDPPVPEGWHGINVGSEMGEGTQVIIRE
;
A
#
# COMPACT_ATOMS: atom_id res chain seq x y z
N GLU A 1 29.79 25.68 20.61
CA GLU A 1 30.91 24.77 20.94
C GLU A 1 31.09 23.72 19.88
N TRP A 2 32.32 23.13 19.84
CA TRP A 2 32.67 22.08 18.89
C TRP A 2 33.16 20.85 19.62
N TYR A 3 32.59 19.70 19.31
CA TYR A 3 33.04 18.40 19.81
C TYR A 3 33.93 17.70 18.79
N ARG A 4 35.03 17.15 19.27
CA ARG A 4 35.86 16.28 18.44
C ARG A 4 35.19 14.93 18.26
N VAL A 5 35.04 14.50 17.00
CA VAL A 5 34.46 13.19 16.63
C VAL A 5 35.58 12.25 16.22
N TYR A 6 35.58 11.06 16.80
CA TYR A 6 36.53 9.99 16.42
C TYR A 6 36.06 9.30 15.12
N PRO A 7 36.97 8.88 14.21
CA PRO A 7 38.45 9.00 14.32
C PRO A 7 38.97 10.39 13.96
N THR A 8 38.26 11.14 13.12
CA THR A 8 38.70 12.49 12.69
C THR A 8 37.50 13.36 12.38
N GLY A 9 37.47 14.58 12.89
CA GLY A 9 36.43 15.56 12.60
C GLY A 9 36.01 16.36 13.80
N TYR A 10 35.16 17.35 13.55
CA TYR A 10 34.53 18.17 14.57
C TYR A 10 33.05 18.36 14.20
N ALA A 11 32.16 18.33 15.17
CA ALA A 11 30.74 18.58 15.01
C ALA A 11 30.29 19.76 15.89
N CYS A 12 29.40 20.59 15.37
CA CYS A 12 28.82 21.70 16.14
C CYS A 12 27.81 21.15 17.15
N THR A 13 27.81 21.69 18.37
CA THR A 13 26.88 21.25 19.43
C THR A 13 25.42 21.40 19.08
N ASP A 14 25.08 22.34 18.21
CA ASP A 14 23.72 22.63 17.80
C ASP A 14 23.18 21.62 16.77
N GLU A 15 24.05 20.79 16.19
CA GLU A 15 23.71 19.83 15.12
C GLU A 15 23.58 18.38 15.60
N PHE A 16 23.94 18.07 16.84
CA PHE A 16 23.82 16.74 17.39
C PHE A 16 23.46 16.74 18.87
N THR A 17 23.00 15.60 19.34
CA THR A 17 22.68 15.38 20.74
C THR A 17 23.39 14.16 21.28
N THR A 18 23.75 14.19 22.56
CA THR A 18 24.23 13.01 23.29
C THR A 18 23.10 12.35 24.09
N ASP A 19 21.90 12.94 24.09
CA ASP A 19 20.74 12.37 24.74
C ASP A 19 20.10 11.30 23.82
N ILE A 20 20.42 10.03 24.12
CA ILE A 20 19.90 8.87 23.38
C ILE A 20 18.42 8.58 23.67
N GLU A 21 17.84 9.21 24.69
CA GLU A 21 16.45 9.04 25.07
C GLU A 21 15.50 9.99 24.32
N LEU A 22 16.03 10.96 23.59
CA LEU A 22 15.19 11.82 22.75
C LEU A 22 14.32 11.00 21.80
N PRO A 23 13.02 11.34 21.64
CA PRO A 23 12.09 10.58 20.78
C PRO A 23 12.58 10.36 19.34
N LEU A 24 13.24 11.36 18.75
CA LEU A 24 13.80 11.25 17.40
C LEU A 24 15.00 10.31 17.35
N VAL A 25 15.89 10.34 18.34
CA VAL A 25 17.03 9.43 18.43
C VAL A 25 16.55 7.99 18.59
N ARG A 26 15.60 7.74 19.49
CA ARG A 26 14.97 6.43 19.65
C ARG A 26 14.26 5.96 18.37
N ALA A 27 13.58 6.86 17.69
CA ALA A 27 12.91 6.55 16.43
C ALA A 27 13.90 6.19 15.30
N SER A 28 15.04 6.90 15.23
CA SER A 28 16.07 6.65 14.22
C SER A 28 16.73 5.27 14.34
N GLN A 29 16.71 4.68 15.54
CA GLN A 29 17.23 3.34 15.80
C GLN A 29 16.25 2.23 15.39
N LYS A 30 14.97 2.56 15.19
CA LYS A 30 13.96 1.57 14.86
C LYS A 30 14.08 1.13 13.42
N ARG A 31 14.15 -0.16 13.26
CA ARG A 31 14.14 -0.83 11.96
C ARG A 31 12.78 -1.48 11.71
N ALA A 32 12.59 -1.92 10.48
CA ALA A 32 11.47 -2.77 10.11
C ALA A 32 11.43 -4.04 10.97
N ASP A 33 10.29 -4.34 11.57
CA ASP A 33 10.11 -5.56 12.35
C ASP A 33 9.70 -6.71 11.43
N LEU A 34 10.65 -7.56 11.08
CA LEU A 34 10.43 -8.69 10.17
C LEU A 34 9.58 -9.81 10.80
N SER A 35 9.37 -9.80 12.10
CA SER A 35 8.54 -10.80 12.77
C SER A 35 7.04 -10.56 12.60
N ARG A 36 6.65 -9.37 12.13
CA ARG A 36 5.27 -8.89 12.09
C ARG A 36 4.71 -8.87 10.67
N PRO A 37 3.39 -9.06 10.52
CA PRO A 37 2.72 -8.90 9.22
C PRO A 37 2.95 -7.53 8.58
N LEU A 38 3.01 -6.47 9.40
CA LEU A 38 3.33 -5.12 8.99
C LEU A 38 4.65 -4.70 9.65
N PRO A 39 5.73 -4.46 8.88
CA PRO A 39 7.07 -4.18 9.42
C PRO A 39 7.16 -2.83 10.13
N TYR A 40 6.24 -1.93 9.87
CA TYR A 40 6.05 -0.65 10.54
C TYR A 40 4.61 -0.53 11.03
N ARG A 41 4.28 0.58 11.67
CA ARG A 41 2.91 1.00 11.89
C ARG A 41 2.46 1.83 10.73
N TYR A 42 1.22 1.64 10.29
CA TYR A 42 0.69 2.34 9.13
C TYR A 42 -0.50 3.20 9.51
N GLY A 43 -0.73 4.21 8.69
CA GLY A 43 -1.88 5.07 8.81
C GLY A 43 -2.04 5.96 7.60
N PHE A 44 -3.19 6.61 7.51
CA PHE A 44 -3.51 7.53 6.43
C PHE A 44 -3.69 8.94 6.94
N VAL A 45 -3.29 9.91 6.13
CA VAL A 45 -3.52 11.32 6.40
C VAL A 45 -4.99 11.65 6.17
N ARG A 46 -5.70 12.03 7.24
CA ARG A 46 -7.13 12.43 7.19
C ARG A 46 -7.34 13.77 6.50
N ALA A 47 -6.42 14.69 6.75
CA ALA A 47 -6.42 16.03 6.17
C ALA A 47 -4.98 16.45 5.92
N THR A 48 -4.76 17.29 4.90
CA THR A 48 -3.43 17.83 4.61
C THR A 48 -2.76 18.29 5.89
N ALA A 49 -1.59 17.72 6.17
CA ALA A 49 -0.86 17.95 7.40
C ALA A 49 0.54 18.47 7.12
N PRO A 50 1.09 19.32 7.98
CA PRO A 50 2.50 19.70 7.91
C PRO A 50 3.37 18.50 8.30
N GLN A 51 4.55 18.44 7.74
CA GLN A 51 5.65 17.60 8.16
C GLN A 51 6.72 18.50 8.77
N TYR A 52 7.05 18.25 10.02
CA TYR A 52 8.03 19.05 10.75
C TYR A 52 9.36 18.29 10.86
N LEU A 53 10.46 19.04 10.84
CA LEU A 53 11.81 18.50 11.01
C LEU A 53 12.23 18.42 12.47
N ARG A 54 11.61 19.21 13.32
CA ARG A 54 11.76 19.23 14.78
C ARG A 54 10.42 19.51 15.44
N ILE A 55 10.37 19.45 16.76
CA ILE A 55 9.17 19.85 17.51
C ILE A 55 8.86 21.33 17.23
N PRO A 56 7.69 21.62 16.64
CA PRO A 56 7.31 22.98 16.33
C PRO A 56 6.79 23.71 17.58
N THR A 57 7.12 24.98 17.73
CA THR A 57 6.47 25.86 18.70
C THR A 57 5.00 26.08 18.31
N ARG A 58 4.19 26.59 19.26
CA ARG A 58 2.79 26.91 18.98
C ARG A 58 2.64 27.91 17.83
N ALA A 59 3.46 28.95 17.81
CA ALA A 59 3.44 29.97 16.77
C ALA A 59 3.82 29.37 15.37
N GLU A 60 4.73 28.42 15.33
CA GLU A 60 5.11 27.72 14.08
C GLU A 60 3.98 26.80 13.60
N GLN A 61 3.28 26.14 14.51
CA GLN A 61 2.09 25.36 14.18
C GLN A 61 0.98 26.23 13.60
N GLU A 62 0.68 27.37 14.22
CA GLU A 62 -0.34 28.32 13.75
C GLU A 62 -0.04 28.88 12.36
N ARG A 63 1.24 29.09 12.04
CA ARG A 63 1.66 29.51 10.69
C ARG A 63 1.58 28.40 9.64
N SER A 64 1.80 27.17 10.02
CA SER A 64 1.87 26.04 9.10
C SER A 64 0.57 25.26 8.96
N GLU A 65 -0.36 25.36 9.91
CA GLU A 65 -1.64 24.64 9.90
C GLU A 65 -2.82 25.59 9.73
N PHE A 66 -3.69 25.24 8.82
CA PHE A 66 -4.93 25.96 8.61
C PHE A 66 -5.91 25.71 9.76
N GLN A 67 -6.50 26.78 10.30
CA GLN A 67 -7.50 26.73 11.38
C GLN A 67 -7.10 25.79 12.54
N LEU A 68 -5.86 25.95 13.01
CA LEU A 68 -5.33 25.08 14.06
C LEU A 68 -6.16 25.13 15.34
N LYS A 69 -6.62 26.32 15.73
CA LYS A 69 -7.42 26.51 16.96
C LYS A 69 -8.71 25.71 16.88
N GLU A 70 -9.47 25.89 15.80
CA GLU A 70 -10.75 25.21 15.56
C GLU A 70 -10.56 23.69 15.49
N HIS A 71 -9.46 23.24 14.88
CA HIS A 71 -9.09 21.83 14.85
C HIS A 71 -8.85 21.28 16.27
N LEU A 72 -8.08 21.99 17.08
CA LEU A 72 -7.75 21.51 18.43
C LEU A 72 -8.96 21.55 19.37
N ASP A 73 -9.84 22.55 19.21
CA ASP A 73 -11.08 22.65 19.98
C ASP A 73 -12.02 21.50 19.62
N TRP A 74 -12.25 21.29 18.34
CA TRP A 74 -13.06 20.16 17.87
C TRP A 74 -12.47 18.81 18.32
N TYR A 75 -11.15 18.63 18.19
CA TYR A 75 -10.49 17.40 18.59
C TYR A 75 -10.67 17.10 20.08
N ARG A 76 -10.63 18.12 20.93
CA ARG A 76 -10.86 18.01 22.36
C ARG A 76 -12.31 17.60 22.67
N GLU A 77 -13.26 18.16 21.95
CA GLU A 77 -14.69 17.87 22.13
C GLU A 77 -15.04 16.45 21.70
N HIS A 78 -14.40 15.96 20.60
CA HIS A 78 -14.71 14.66 19.99
C HIS A 78 -13.66 13.59 20.27
N GLU A 79 -12.75 13.84 21.21
CA GLU A 79 -11.64 12.93 21.51
C GLU A 79 -12.11 11.51 21.86
N HIS A 80 -13.27 11.38 22.47
CA HIS A 80 -13.87 10.10 22.85
C HIS A 80 -14.57 9.38 21.70
N GLU A 81 -14.98 10.08 20.65
CA GLU A 81 -15.65 9.52 19.47
C GLU A 81 -14.66 9.13 18.38
N ILE A 82 -13.53 9.82 18.33
CA ILE A 82 -12.49 9.53 17.36
C ILE A 82 -11.63 8.42 17.92
N GLN A 83 -11.56 7.29 17.24
CA GLN A 83 -10.56 6.29 17.55
C GLN A 83 -9.17 6.90 17.43
N GLN A 84 -8.64 7.24 18.57
CA GLN A 84 -7.27 7.67 18.70
C GLN A 84 -6.41 6.42 18.59
N VAL A 85 -5.67 6.37 17.52
CA VAL A 85 -4.56 5.47 17.51
C VAL A 85 -3.46 6.09 18.31
N ALA A 86 -3.38 5.58 19.43
CA ALA A 86 -2.22 5.67 20.24
C ALA A 86 -1.10 4.90 19.55
N LEU A 87 -0.22 5.63 18.91
CA LEU A 87 1.03 5.12 18.36
C LEU A 87 1.99 4.90 19.53
N GLY A 88 1.76 3.83 20.31
CA GLY A 88 2.66 3.43 21.39
C GLY A 88 3.94 2.79 20.85
N ALA A 89 5.01 2.90 21.61
CA ALA A 89 6.30 2.36 21.20
C ALA A 89 6.31 0.82 21.02
N ASN A 90 5.39 0.08 21.65
CA ASN A 90 5.42 -1.37 21.76
C ASN A 90 4.14 -2.07 21.30
N ASP A 91 3.41 -1.53 20.31
CA ASP A 91 2.15 -2.09 19.82
C ASP A 91 1.06 -2.34 20.86
N VAL A 92 1.16 -1.69 21.95
CA VAL A 92 0.16 -1.71 22.99
C VAL A 92 -0.86 -0.62 22.64
N ALA A 93 -2.14 -0.94 22.67
CA ALA A 93 -3.16 0.09 22.64
C ALA A 93 -2.88 1.03 23.83
N LEU A 94 -2.83 2.32 23.54
CA LEU A 94 -2.65 3.33 24.59
C LEU A 94 -3.99 4.02 24.81
N ASP A 95 -4.26 4.39 26.03
CA ASP A 95 -5.38 5.29 26.33
C ASP A 95 -5.08 6.70 25.80
N ARG A 96 -6.09 7.61 25.91
CA ARG A 96 -5.97 9.00 25.51
C ARG A 96 -4.82 9.77 26.19
N ARG A 97 -4.24 9.23 27.24
CA ARG A 97 -3.08 9.81 27.96
C ARG A 97 -1.75 9.25 27.48
N GLY A 98 -1.78 8.31 26.52
CA GLY A 98 -0.59 7.61 26.06
C GLY A 98 -0.12 6.48 26.97
N ILE A 99 -0.98 6.05 27.91
CA ILE A 99 -0.70 4.94 28.83
C ILE A 99 -1.14 3.64 28.18
N ALA A 100 -0.28 2.62 28.27
CA ALA A 100 -0.57 1.31 27.72
C ALA A 100 -1.79 0.67 28.40
N ILE A 101 -2.75 0.22 27.60
CA ILE A 101 -3.92 -0.54 28.07
C ILE A 101 -3.50 -2.00 28.13
N PRO A 102 -3.44 -2.62 29.33
CA PRO A 102 -3.08 -4.04 29.46
C PRO A 102 -4.04 -4.91 28.63
N GLY A 103 -3.49 -5.76 27.77
CA GLY A 103 -4.27 -6.65 26.92
C GLY A 103 -5.03 -5.95 25.80
N GLY A 104 -4.85 -4.63 25.63
CA GLY A 104 -5.42 -3.87 24.54
C GLY A 104 -4.87 -4.32 23.20
N LYS A 105 -5.71 -4.96 22.38
CA LYS A 105 -5.41 -5.25 20.99
C LYS A 105 -5.64 -3.99 20.15
N TRP A 106 -4.89 -3.87 19.06
CA TRP A 106 -5.26 -2.91 18.02
C TRP A 106 -6.74 -3.07 17.69
N PRO A 107 -7.49 -1.96 17.55
CA PRO A 107 -8.88 -2.07 17.14
C PRO A 107 -8.92 -2.83 15.80
N THR A 108 -9.42 -4.03 15.86
CA THR A 108 -9.68 -4.86 14.67
C THR A 108 -11.02 -4.50 14.04
N ASP A 109 -11.65 -3.44 14.51
CA ASP A 109 -12.89 -2.97 13.91
C ASP A 109 -12.60 -2.39 12.52
N ARG A 110 -12.75 -3.28 11.56
CA ARG A 110 -12.52 -3.04 10.15
C ARG A 110 -13.41 -1.96 9.54
N LYS A 111 -14.59 -1.77 10.09
CA LYS A 111 -15.51 -0.71 9.61
C LYS A 111 -14.89 0.67 9.74
N LEU A 112 -13.97 0.86 10.69
CA LEU A 112 -13.30 2.14 10.90
C LEU A 112 -11.92 2.23 10.22
N SER A 113 -11.17 1.13 10.10
CA SER A 113 -9.85 1.14 9.44
C SER A 113 -9.96 1.18 7.92
N ASN A 114 -10.91 0.45 7.34
CA ASN A 114 -11.09 0.35 5.89
C ASN A 114 -11.88 1.53 5.28
N GLN A 115 -12.34 2.46 6.07
CA GLN A 115 -13.09 3.61 5.60
C GLN A 115 -12.23 4.73 5.02
N MET A 116 -10.93 4.56 4.92
CA MET A 116 -10.14 5.52 4.18
C MET A 116 -10.00 5.11 2.73
N ASN A 117 -10.41 5.99 1.94
CA ASN A 117 -10.72 5.95 0.52
C ASN A 117 -9.55 5.96 -0.44
N LEU A 118 -8.56 5.15 -0.23
CA LEU A 118 -7.97 4.47 -1.37
C LEU A 118 -9.07 3.67 -2.12
N ASN A 119 -10.10 3.29 -1.43
CA ASN A 119 -11.28 2.69 -2.00
C ASN A 119 -12.02 3.58 -3.00
N GLU A 120 -12.18 4.89 -2.78
CA GLU A 120 -12.70 5.80 -3.81
C GLU A 120 -11.72 5.96 -4.98
N LEU A 121 -10.43 6.08 -4.70
CA LEU A 121 -9.41 6.11 -5.74
C LEU A 121 -9.32 4.80 -6.53
N LEU A 122 -9.64 3.69 -5.88
CA LEU A 122 -9.58 2.33 -6.41
C LEU A 122 -10.96 1.72 -6.66
N GLY A 123 -12.04 2.50 -6.58
CA GLY A 123 -13.40 2.09 -6.95
C GLY A 123 -14.14 1.25 -5.90
N ALA A 124 -13.95 1.50 -4.61
CA ALA A 124 -14.73 0.84 -3.56
C ALA A 124 -15.90 1.68 -3.06
N GLU A 125 -16.92 0.99 -2.62
CA GLU A 125 -18.26 1.51 -2.32
C GLU A 125 -18.45 2.11 -0.91
N ILE A 126 -17.40 2.18 -0.06
CA ILE A 126 -17.57 2.64 1.33
C ILE A 126 -17.05 4.07 1.48
N PRO A 127 -17.92 5.05 1.74
CA PRO A 127 -17.51 6.44 1.90
C PRO A 127 -16.69 6.66 3.19
N ASP A 128 -15.76 7.62 3.13
CA ASP A 128 -15.04 8.08 4.32
C ASP A 128 -16.02 8.65 5.35
N PRO A 129 -15.73 8.50 6.64
CA PRO A 129 -16.45 9.25 7.64
C PRO A 129 -16.33 10.75 7.35
N PRO A 130 -17.38 11.53 7.57
CA PRO A 130 -17.37 12.96 7.28
C PRO A 130 -16.21 13.63 8.00
N ILE A 131 -15.39 14.34 7.23
CA ILE A 131 -14.32 15.14 7.78
C ILE A 131 -14.89 16.52 8.11
N PRO A 132 -14.59 17.06 9.28
CA PRO A 132 -14.97 18.43 9.59
C PRO A 132 -14.49 19.41 8.49
N PHE A 133 -15.35 20.34 8.10
CA PHE A 133 -15.10 21.25 6.96
C PHE A 133 -13.76 21.99 7.02
N TRP A 134 -13.26 22.29 8.23
CA TRP A 134 -11.98 22.94 8.46
C TRP A 134 -10.76 22.00 8.28
N LEU A 135 -10.95 20.67 8.28
CA LEU A 135 -9.94 19.72 7.86
C LEU A 135 -9.94 19.55 6.32
N GLU A 136 -11.06 19.83 5.66
CA GLU A 136 -11.17 19.82 4.19
C GLU A 136 -10.58 21.07 3.55
N GLY A 137 -10.51 22.16 4.30
CA GLY A 137 -10.09 23.49 3.82
C GLY A 137 -8.63 23.59 3.34
N GLY A 138 -7.83 22.55 3.46
CA GLY A 138 -6.44 22.52 3.01
C GLY A 138 -6.19 22.80 1.52
N LYS A 139 -7.24 22.87 0.71
CA LYS A 139 -7.15 23.26 -0.70
C LYS A 139 -7.13 24.77 -0.93
N ARG A 140 -7.62 25.57 0.01
CA ARG A 140 -7.89 27.00 -0.23
C ARG A 140 -6.81 27.96 0.27
N LEU A 141 -6.01 27.59 1.23
CA LEU A 141 -5.01 28.47 1.85
C LEU A 141 -3.71 27.71 2.13
N ILE A 142 -3.15 27.05 1.13
CA ILE A 142 -1.75 26.64 1.21
C ILE A 142 -0.96 27.95 1.06
N PRO A 143 -0.31 28.47 2.12
CA PRO A 143 0.57 29.60 1.95
C PRO A 143 1.56 29.29 0.84
N ASN A 144 1.84 30.25 -0.01
CA ASN A 144 2.86 30.06 -1.04
C ASN A 144 4.23 29.97 -0.35
N VAL A 145 4.57 28.78 0.10
CA VAL A 145 5.85 28.50 0.80
C VAL A 145 7.06 28.66 -0.12
N SER A 146 6.88 28.83 -1.43
CA SER A 146 7.97 29.14 -2.34
C SER A 146 8.55 30.56 -2.14
N ALA A 147 7.86 31.43 -1.41
CA ALA A 147 8.36 32.75 -1.04
C ALA A 147 9.19 32.75 0.25
N PHE A 148 9.18 31.67 1.02
CA PHE A 148 10.04 31.55 2.19
C PHE A 148 11.38 30.98 1.74
N GLY A 149 12.44 31.77 1.80
CA GLY A 149 13.78 31.24 1.91
C GLY A 149 13.78 30.25 3.09
N VAL A 150 14.14 29.00 2.84
CA VAL A 150 14.19 27.97 3.89
C VAL A 150 15.43 28.29 4.72
N PRO A 151 15.31 28.78 5.96
CA PRO A 151 16.49 28.97 6.80
C PRO A 151 17.08 27.60 7.15
N ASP A 152 18.37 27.54 7.43
CA ASP A 152 19.09 26.30 7.80
C ASP A 152 18.48 25.59 9.01
N TYR A 153 17.69 26.29 9.82
CA TYR A 153 16.95 25.77 10.96
C TYR A 153 15.44 25.61 10.69
N ALA A 154 15.07 25.34 9.43
CA ALA A 154 13.65 25.21 9.08
C ALA A 154 12.95 24.13 9.91
N VAL A 155 11.87 24.54 10.56
CA VAL A 155 11.01 23.61 11.30
C VAL A 155 10.06 22.84 10.38
N PHE A 156 9.69 23.47 9.28
CA PHE A 156 8.72 22.95 8.32
C PHE A 156 9.41 22.36 7.09
N ALA A 157 9.19 21.06 6.86
CA ALA A 157 9.74 20.38 5.69
C ALA A 157 8.83 20.49 4.46
N ASP A 158 7.58 20.02 4.61
CA ASP A 158 6.61 19.94 3.51
C ASP A 158 5.21 19.69 4.09
N ARG A 159 4.22 19.52 3.20
CA ARG A 159 2.88 19.05 3.54
C ARG A 159 2.61 17.69 2.91
N VAL A 160 2.10 16.79 3.73
CA VAL A 160 1.56 15.53 3.28
C VAL A 160 0.07 15.69 3.00
N ARG A 161 -0.39 15.16 1.89
CA ARG A 161 -1.77 15.29 1.45
C ARG A 161 -2.71 14.35 2.20
N ARG A 162 -3.98 14.70 2.21
CA ARG A 162 -5.04 13.75 2.55
C ARG A 162 -4.91 12.48 1.69
N LYS A 163 -5.15 11.32 2.31
CA LYS A 163 -5.09 9.98 1.71
C LYS A 163 -3.68 9.44 1.42
N THR A 164 -2.62 10.19 1.73
CA THR A 164 -1.27 9.61 1.72
C THR A 164 -1.17 8.54 2.80
N GLY A 165 -0.71 7.35 2.40
CA GLY A 165 -0.35 6.28 3.32
C GLY A 165 1.03 6.56 3.93
N LEU A 166 1.10 6.43 5.24
CA LEU A 166 2.31 6.68 6.03
C LEU A 166 2.76 5.44 6.78
N SER A 167 4.06 5.29 6.88
CA SER A 167 4.73 4.36 7.78
C SER A 167 5.31 5.13 8.97
N LEU A 168 5.14 4.61 10.16
CA LEU A 168 5.42 5.30 11.40
C LEU A 168 6.29 4.43 12.30
N VAL A 169 7.28 5.04 12.93
CA VAL A 169 8.22 4.38 13.85
C VAL A 169 7.99 4.73 15.31
N GLY A 170 7.17 5.73 15.59
CA GLY A 170 6.86 6.13 16.97
C GLY A 170 5.91 7.30 17.05
N ALA A 171 5.66 7.72 18.27
CA ALA A 171 4.94 8.96 18.58
C ALA A 171 5.45 9.48 19.92
N PHE A 172 5.23 10.78 20.17
CA PHE A 172 5.55 11.43 21.42
C PHE A 172 4.62 12.62 21.67
N ASP A 173 4.53 13.05 22.91
CA ASP A 173 3.83 14.26 23.27
C ASP A 173 4.79 15.45 23.15
N GLY A 174 4.55 16.32 22.18
CA GLY A 174 5.24 17.59 22.06
C GLY A 174 4.67 18.57 23.07
N ILE A 175 5.54 19.16 23.89
CA ILE A 175 5.16 20.15 24.90
C ILE A 175 5.72 21.50 24.46
N ASP A 176 4.83 22.50 24.37
CA ASP A 176 5.20 23.91 24.19
C ASP A 176 4.39 24.73 25.21
N GLY A 177 5.05 25.11 26.30
CA GLY A 177 4.39 25.74 27.43
C GLY A 177 3.28 24.87 28.04
N GLU A 178 2.05 25.35 28.09
CA GLU A 178 0.88 24.60 28.57
C GLU A 178 0.25 23.70 27.49
N SER A 179 0.66 23.86 26.24
CA SER A 179 0.11 23.12 25.11
C SER A 179 0.79 21.75 24.98
N ARG A 180 0.01 20.69 25.08
CA ARG A 180 0.45 19.31 24.76
C ARG A 180 -0.20 18.87 23.48
N ARG A 181 0.61 18.37 22.55
CA ARG A 181 0.13 17.81 21.30
C ARG A 181 0.93 16.58 20.90
N LYS A 182 0.22 15.53 20.52
CA LYS A 182 0.86 14.29 20.07
C LYS A 182 1.31 14.42 18.62
N PHE A 183 2.56 14.02 18.37
CA PHE A 183 3.14 13.90 17.03
C PHE A 183 3.52 12.45 16.77
N ALA A 184 3.22 11.99 15.57
CA ALA A 184 3.74 10.74 15.04
C ALA A 184 5.08 11.01 14.35
N ILE A 185 5.98 10.04 14.40
CA ILE A 185 7.27 10.07 13.74
C ILE A 185 7.20 9.11 12.56
N ALA A 186 7.35 9.64 11.35
CA ALA A 186 7.43 8.83 10.14
C ALA A 186 8.80 8.13 10.03
N VAL A 187 8.92 7.12 9.17
CA VAL A 187 10.18 6.39 8.94
C VAL A 187 11.30 7.32 8.48
N ASP A 188 10.98 8.40 7.77
CA ASP A 188 11.91 9.45 7.37
C ASP A 188 12.19 10.49 8.49
N LEU A 189 11.78 10.19 9.72
CA LEU A 189 11.93 11.01 10.93
C LEU A 189 11.16 12.34 10.93
N ARG A 190 10.31 12.58 9.96
CA ARG A 190 9.44 13.76 9.95
C ARG A 190 8.32 13.61 10.96
N LEU A 191 7.99 14.73 11.61
CA LEU A 191 6.95 14.78 12.63
C LEU A 191 5.63 15.22 12.00
N ILE A 192 4.59 14.47 12.27
CA ILE A 192 3.24 14.75 11.74
C ILE A 192 2.27 14.79 12.91
N PRO A 193 1.38 15.80 13.01
CA PRO A 193 0.37 15.81 14.08
C PRO A 193 -0.46 14.52 14.07
N ALA A 194 -0.44 13.77 15.18
CA ALA A 194 -1.09 12.47 15.27
C ALA A 194 -2.62 12.54 15.05
N SER A 195 -3.24 13.66 15.44
CA SER A 195 -4.66 13.93 15.20
C SER A 195 -5.06 13.95 13.72
N LYS A 196 -4.10 14.19 12.83
CA LYS A 196 -4.31 14.19 11.37
C LYS A 196 -4.02 12.85 10.70
N ILE A 197 -3.73 11.81 11.48
CA ILE A 197 -3.46 10.46 10.99
C ILE A 197 -4.58 9.54 11.45
N LYS A 198 -5.12 8.75 10.52
CA LYS A 198 -5.95 7.59 10.80
C LYS A 198 -5.08 6.35 10.67
N PRO A 199 -4.99 5.53 11.70
CA PRO A 199 -4.19 4.34 11.62
C PRO A 199 -4.86 3.24 10.82
N ASP A 200 -4.05 2.35 10.32
CA ASP A 200 -4.49 1.16 9.63
C ASP A 200 -3.66 -0.05 10.09
N ALA A 201 -4.34 -1.08 10.57
CA ALA A 201 -3.73 -2.33 11.00
C ALA A 201 -3.70 -3.38 9.89
N GLY A 202 -4.23 -3.06 8.72
CA GLY A 202 -4.39 -3.99 7.61
C GLY A 202 -5.47 -5.05 7.85
N SER A 203 -5.61 -5.93 6.87
CA SER A 203 -6.54 -7.06 6.95
C SER A 203 -5.97 -8.17 7.84
N PRO A 204 -6.76 -8.77 8.75
CA PRO A 204 -6.39 -9.99 9.44
C PRO A 204 -6.66 -11.25 8.60
N PHE A 205 -7.12 -11.11 7.37
CA PHE A 205 -7.23 -12.23 6.46
C PHE A 205 -5.86 -12.88 6.25
N HIS A 206 -5.85 -14.18 6.14
CA HIS A 206 -4.67 -14.96 5.77
C HIS A 206 -5.10 -16.20 4.97
N GLY A 207 -4.17 -16.68 4.18
CA GLY A 207 -4.29 -17.93 3.44
C GLY A 207 -4.19 -19.15 4.34
N ILE A 208 -3.90 -20.28 3.73
CA ILE A 208 -3.83 -21.58 4.42
C ILE A 208 -2.62 -22.39 3.94
N GLU A 209 -1.95 -23.03 4.88
CA GLU A 209 -0.96 -24.06 4.57
C GLU A 209 -1.65 -25.30 4.02
N LEU A 210 -1.12 -25.85 2.93
CA LEU A 210 -1.65 -26.99 2.25
C LEU A 210 -0.92 -28.25 2.68
N ASN A 211 -1.68 -29.21 3.13
CA ASN A 211 -1.20 -30.50 3.62
C ASN A 211 -2.25 -31.58 3.36
N GLU A 212 -2.06 -32.79 3.88
CA GLU A 212 -3.00 -33.90 3.71
C GLU A 212 -4.41 -33.61 4.25
N SER A 213 -4.54 -32.76 5.27
CA SER A 213 -5.84 -32.38 5.83
C SER A 213 -6.56 -31.26 5.05
N VAL A 214 -5.84 -30.55 4.19
CA VAL A 214 -6.39 -29.52 3.29
C VAL A 214 -5.93 -29.79 1.85
N PRO A 215 -6.47 -30.86 1.24
CA PRO A 215 -6.12 -31.18 -0.14
C PRO A 215 -6.79 -30.23 -1.13
N ILE A 216 -6.18 -30.03 -2.27
CA ILE A 216 -6.82 -29.38 -3.42
C ILE A 216 -7.57 -30.45 -4.26
N PRO A 217 -8.73 -30.14 -4.91
CA PRO A 217 -9.31 -28.78 -5.01
C PRO A 217 -10.19 -28.39 -3.80
N PHE A 218 -10.15 -27.11 -3.49
CA PHE A 218 -11.08 -26.45 -2.56
C PHE A 218 -11.45 -25.05 -3.08
N ALA A 219 -12.36 -24.37 -2.41
CA ALA A 219 -12.68 -22.97 -2.73
C ALA A 219 -12.86 -22.13 -1.50
N TRP A 220 -12.53 -20.85 -1.60
CA TRP A 220 -13.05 -19.80 -0.68
C TRP A 220 -14.38 -19.30 -1.16
N VAL A 221 -15.30 -19.07 -0.24
CA VAL A 221 -16.53 -18.33 -0.49
C VAL A 221 -16.20 -16.83 -0.49
N LEU A 222 -16.49 -16.15 -1.59
CA LEU A 222 -16.20 -14.72 -1.77
C LEU A 222 -17.38 -13.81 -1.41
N SER A 223 -18.59 -14.25 -1.71
CA SER A 223 -19.80 -13.43 -1.60
C SER A 223 -20.40 -13.48 -0.21
N ASP A 224 -20.83 -12.33 0.30
CA ASP A 224 -21.76 -12.28 1.42
C ASP A 224 -23.15 -12.77 0.94
N GLY A 225 -23.79 -13.65 1.71
CA GLY A 225 -25.08 -14.26 1.32
C GLY A 225 -24.97 -15.39 0.30
N CYS A 226 -23.79 -15.99 0.14
CA CYS A 226 -23.63 -17.23 -0.62
C CYS A 226 -24.53 -18.32 -0.04
N LYS A 227 -25.19 -19.09 -0.92
CA LYS A 227 -26.03 -20.21 -0.54
C LYS A 227 -25.50 -21.52 -1.09
N SER A 228 -25.73 -22.58 -0.32
CA SER A 228 -25.64 -23.94 -0.86
C SER A 228 -26.89 -24.27 -1.67
N TYR A 229 -26.77 -25.23 -2.57
CA TYR A 229 -27.85 -25.61 -3.48
C TYR A 229 -28.00 -27.13 -3.53
N ARG A 230 -29.24 -27.55 -3.79
CA ARG A 230 -29.58 -28.91 -4.24
C ARG A 230 -29.94 -28.87 -5.72
N LEU A 231 -29.21 -29.60 -6.55
CA LEU A 231 -29.54 -29.77 -7.96
C LEU A 231 -30.65 -30.82 -8.14
N ILE A 232 -31.69 -30.49 -8.86
CA ILE A 232 -32.83 -31.40 -9.07
C ILE A 232 -32.52 -32.32 -10.23
N LYS A 233 -32.57 -33.63 -9.94
CA LYS A 233 -32.34 -34.67 -10.95
C LYS A 233 -33.44 -34.61 -12.02
N GLY A 234 -33.03 -34.69 -13.30
CA GLY A 234 -33.97 -34.64 -14.43
C GLY A 234 -34.55 -33.28 -14.76
N LYS A 235 -34.27 -32.22 -13.99
CA LYS A 235 -34.71 -30.85 -14.25
C LYS A 235 -33.54 -29.91 -14.39
N ASP A 236 -33.70 -28.83 -15.14
CA ASP A 236 -32.70 -27.73 -15.22
C ASP A 236 -32.97 -26.71 -14.08
N GLU A 237 -32.90 -27.19 -12.84
CA GLU A 237 -33.26 -26.46 -11.63
C GLU A 237 -32.23 -26.69 -10.52
N ALA A 238 -31.88 -25.61 -9.82
CA ALA A 238 -31.12 -25.62 -8.56
C ALA A 238 -31.91 -24.88 -7.48
N ARG A 239 -32.13 -25.53 -6.33
CA ARG A 239 -32.83 -24.95 -5.20
C ARG A 239 -31.89 -24.50 -4.12
N PRO A 240 -31.95 -23.23 -3.67
CA PRO A 240 -31.13 -22.76 -2.57
C PRO A 240 -31.50 -23.49 -1.27
N ARG A 241 -30.50 -23.64 -0.41
CA ARG A 241 -30.62 -24.24 0.93
C ARG A 241 -30.02 -23.31 1.97
N ASP A 242 -28.91 -23.69 2.55
CA ASP A 242 -28.30 -23.06 3.70
C ASP A 242 -27.40 -21.89 3.29
N ASP A 243 -27.27 -20.90 4.14
CA ASP A 243 -26.30 -19.83 3.98
C ASP A 243 -24.88 -20.35 4.26
N VAL A 244 -23.93 -19.93 3.41
CA VAL A 244 -22.52 -20.29 3.55
C VAL A 244 -21.72 -19.01 3.81
N PRO A 245 -21.08 -18.92 4.97
CA PRO A 245 -20.36 -17.69 5.35
C PRO A 245 -19.23 -17.34 4.38
N ARG A 246 -19.03 -16.05 4.17
CA ARG A 246 -17.88 -15.55 3.41
C ARG A 246 -16.55 -15.98 4.03
N ARG A 247 -15.56 -16.26 3.18
CA ARG A 247 -14.19 -16.69 3.55
C ARG A 247 -14.08 -18.07 4.18
N VAL A 248 -15.17 -18.80 4.24
CA VAL A 248 -15.09 -20.22 4.59
C VAL A 248 -14.41 -20.97 3.46
N ILE A 249 -13.56 -21.93 3.82
CA ILE A 249 -12.95 -22.89 2.90
C ILE A 249 -13.87 -24.08 2.77
N VAL A 250 -14.22 -24.41 1.52
CA VAL A 250 -15.07 -25.54 1.20
C VAL A 250 -14.29 -26.52 0.33
N PRO A 251 -14.02 -27.75 0.81
CA PRO A 251 -13.46 -28.80 -0.04
C PRO A 251 -14.38 -29.10 -1.22
N LEU A 252 -13.80 -29.31 -2.40
CA LEU A 252 -14.54 -29.63 -3.62
C LEU A 252 -14.26 -31.08 -4.04
N SER A 253 -15.27 -31.72 -4.63
CA SER A 253 -15.14 -33.09 -5.17
C SER A 253 -14.45 -33.13 -6.54
N GLY A 254 -14.19 -31.96 -7.15
CA GLY A 254 -13.73 -31.86 -8.55
C GLY A 254 -14.87 -31.93 -9.57
N THR A 255 -16.10 -32.17 -9.15
CA THR A 255 -17.27 -32.27 -10.05
C THR A 255 -17.92 -30.90 -10.22
N ALA A 256 -18.21 -30.52 -11.47
CA ALA A 256 -18.97 -29.33 -11.81
C ALA A 256 -20.20 -29.68 -12.66
N ARG A 257 -21.27 -28.91 -12.53
CA ARG A 257 -22.49 -29.04 -13.36
C ARG A 257 -23.06 -27.67 -13.70
N ILE A 258 -23.70 -27.58 -14.86
CA ILE A 258 -24.44 -26.41 -15.28
C ILE A 258 -25.94 -26.69 -15.07
N LYS A 259 -26.64 -25.74 -14.44
CA LYS A 259 -28.09 -25.75 -14.24
C LYS A 259 -28.60 -24.31 -14.38
N ALA A 260 -29.70 -24.14 -15.10
CA ALA A 260 -30.29 -22.82 -15.38
C ALA A 260 -29.24 -21.78 -15.85
N GLY A 261 -28.29 -22.19 -16.71
CA GLY A 261 -27.22 -21.35 -17.22
C GLY A 261 -26.09 -21.05 -16.23
N GLN A 262 -26.19 -21.51 -14.97
CA GLN A 262 -25.18 -21.28 -13.93
C GLN A 262 -24.33 -22.53 -13.69
N ARG A 263 -23.03 -22.30 -13.46
CA ARG A 263 -22.10 -23.39 -13.09
C ARG A 263 -22.10 -23.57 -11.57
N TYR A 264 -22.15 -24.81 -11.14
CA TYR A 264 -22.10 -25.22 -9.73
C TYR A 264 -20.96 -26.22 -9.53
N TYR A 265 -20.24 -26.07 -8.41
CA TYR A 265 -19.25 -27.02 -7.93
C TYR A 265 -19.82 -27.85 -6.79
N GLN A 266 -19.53 -29.14 -6.82
CA GLN A 266 -19.94 -30.08 -5.79
C GLN A 266 -18.97 -30.02 -4.60
N THR A 267 -19.51 -29.94 -3.37
CA THR A 267 -18.69 -30.01 -2.16
C THR A 267 -18.15 -31.42 -1.95
N GLY A 268 -16.98 -31.52 -1.35
CA GLY A 268 -16.35 -32.80 -0.99
C GLY A 268 -16.82 -33.39 0.35
N LYS A 269 -17.75 -32.73 1.06
CA LYS A 269 -18.28 -33.18 2.36
C LYS A 269 -19.73 -33.66 2.22
N GLU A 270 -20.08 -34.67 2.99
CA GLU A 270 -21.48 -35.10 3.14
C GLU A 270 -22.21 -34.21 4.21
N PRO A 271 -23.49 -33.87 4.02
CA PRO A 271 -24.28 -34.17 2.83
C PRO A 271 -23.82 -33.34 1.61
N THR A 272 -23.80 -33.99 0.46
CA THR A 272 -23.36 -33.35 -0.79
C THR A 272 -24.20 -32.13 -1.12
N GLN A 273 -23.54 -31.00 -1.24
CA GLN A 273 -24.11 -29.72 -1.60
C GLN A 273 -23.43 -29.15 -2.86
N TRP A 274 -24.03 -28.15 -3.44
CA TRP A 274 -23.50 -27.46 -4.61
C TRP A 274 -23.40 -25.96 -4.32
N LEU A 275 -22.33 -25.34 -4.78
CA LEU A 275 -22.09 -23.91 -4.65
C LEU A 275 -21.94 -23.29 -6.05
N ARG A 276 -22.45 -22.08 -6.25
CA ARG A 276 -22.31 -21.37 -7.53
C ARG A 276 -20.87 -20.97 -7.75
N ALA A 277 -20.39 -21.15 -8.97
CA ALA A 277 -19.02 -20.80 -9.34
C ALA A 277 -18.69 -19.31 -9.16
N GLU A 278 -19.67 -18.44 -9.37
CA GLU A 278 -19.50 -16.98 -9.25
C GLU A 278 -19.26 -16.51 -7.79
N ASP A 279 -19.70 -17.33 -6.81
CA ASP A 279 -19.51 -17.05 -5.39
C ASP A 279 -18.18 -17.58 -4.84
N LEU A 280 -17.34 -18.21 -5.70
CA LEU A 280 -16.18 -18.98 -5.27
C LEU A 280 -14.88 -18.51 -5.91
N ALA A 281 -13.81 -18.56 -5.13
CA ALA A 281 -12.45 -18.61 -5.63
C ALA A 281 -11.91 -20.03 -5.50
N VAL A 282 -11.76 -20.71 -6.64
CA VAL A 282 -11.36 -22.11 -6.68
C VAL A 282 -9.85 -22.25 -6.72
N VAL A 283 -9.32 -23.05 -5.81
CA VAL A 283 -7.93 -23.51 -5.81
C VAL A 283 -7.88 -24.93 -6.34
N ALA A 284 -7.24 -25.12 -7.48
CA ALA A 284 -7.09 -26.43 -8.13
C ALA A 284 -5.69 -26.53 -8.73
N PRO A 285 -5.17 -27.75 -8.97
CA PRO A 285 -3.93 -27.93 -9.68
C PRO A 285 -3.98 -27.27 -11.07
N PRO A 286 -2.86 -26.80 -11.61
CA PRO A 286 -2.82 -26.28 -12.97
C PRO A 286 -3.13 -27.42 -13.98
N GLU A 287 -3.71 -27.06 -15.13
CA GLU A 287 -4.03 -28.04 -16.19
C GLU A 287 -2.77 -28.73 -16.75
N SER A 288 -1.66 -28.00 -16.76
CA SER A 288 -0.34 -28.52 -17.16
C SER A 288 0.73 -28.01 -16.22
N TRP A 289 1.68 -28.88 -15.88
CA TRP A 289 2.77 -28.53 -14.98
C TRP A 289 3.84 -27.73 -15.73
N PRO A 290 4.19 -26.52 -15.23
CA PRO A 290 5.23 -25.71 -15.83
C PRO A 290 6.63 -26.27 -15.57
N GLU A 291 7.62 -25.71 -16.26
CA GLU A 291 9.01 -26.16 -16.16
C GLU A 291 9.54 -26.23 -14.73
N PRO A 292 9.38 -25.18 -13.87
CA PRO A 292 9.89 -25.23 -12.49
C PRO A 292 9.27 -26.36 -11.67
N ALA A 293 7.99 -26.69 -11.91
CA ALA A 293 7.35 -27.84 -11.27
C ALA A 293 8.02 -29.16 -11.62
N ASN A 294 8.41 -29.33 -12.88
CA ASN A 294 9.09 -30.54 -13.34
C ASN A 294 10.54 -30.64 -12.86
N LYS A 295 11.17 -29.50 -12.57
CA LYS A 295 12.53 -29.41 -11.99
C LYS A 295 12.56 -29.53 -10.46
N GLY A 296 11.40 -29.55 -9.79
CA GLY A 296 11.33 -29.56 -8.33
C GLY A 296 11.60 -28.20 -7.68
N GLU A 297 11.59 -27.12 -8.46
CA GLU A 297 11.87 -25.75 -7.98
C GLU A 297 10.67 -25.17 -7.23
N LYS A 298 10.94 -24.13 -6.40
CA LYS A 298 9.90 -23.27 -5.84
C LYS A 298 9.35 -22.33 -6.91
N TRP A 299 8.03 -22.21 -6.96
CA TRP A 299 7.37 -21.29 -7.88
C TRP A 299 6.00 -20.84 -7.36
N ILE A 300 5.53 -19.74 -7.90
CA ILE A 300 4.25 -19.11 -7.55
C ILE A 300 3.30 -19.25 -8.73
N ASP A 301 2.09 -19.77 -8.50
CA ASP A 301 0.98 -19.79 -9.44
C ASP A 301 -0.06 -18.73 -9.07
N ILE A 302 -0.40 -17.86 -10.01
CA ILE A 302 -1.42 -16.81 -9.80
C ILE A 302 -2.49 -16.93 -10.87
N SER A 303 -3.73 -17.21 -10.45
CA SER A 303 -4.88 -17.19 -11.35
C SER A 303 -5.58 -15.84 -11.27
N LEU A 304 -5.59 -15.10 -12.40
CA LEU A 304 -6.29 -13.82 -12.53
C LEU A 304 -7.81 -13.99 -12.50
N ARG A 305 -8.31 -15.14 -12.98
CA ARG A 305 -9.74 -15.45 -12.99
C ARG A 305 -10.25 -15.78 -11.58
N GLN A 306 -9.50 -16.58 -10.84
CA GLN A 306 -9.86 -17.03 -9.50
C GLN A 306 -9.42 -16.07 -8.39
N GLN A 307 -8.52 -15.14 -8.69
CA GLN A 307 -7.91 -14.23 -7.71
C GLN A 307 -7.25 -14.97 -6.55
N VAL A 308 -6.52 -16.04 -6.88
CA VAL A 308 -5.78 -16.88 -5.95
C VAL A 308 -4.30 -16.93 -6.30
N LEU A 309 -3.48 -17.09 -5.27
CA LEU A 309 -2.06 -17.35 -5.36
C LEU A 309 -1.79 -18.68 -4.65
N VAL A 310 -1.03 -19.56 -5.29
CA VAL A 310 -0.60 -20.83 -4.72
C VAL A 310 0.93 -20.93 -4.80
N LEU A 311 1.56 -21.31 -3.70
CA LEU A 311 2.99 -21.60 -3.64
C LEU A 311 3.20 -23.09 -3.85
N TYR A 312 4.17 -23.43 -4.68
CA TYR A 312 4.53 -24.82 -5.00
C TYR A 312 6.02 -25.09 -4.77
N GLU A 313 6.32 -26.28 -4.27
CA GLU A 313 7.65 -26.92 -4.29
C GLU A 313 7.58 -28.09 -5.26
N GLY A 314 8.15 -27.91 -6.44
CA GLY A 314 7.89 -28.83 -7.56
C GLY A 314 6.40 -28.90 -7.88
N LYS A 315 5.81 -30.10 -7.75
CA LYS A 315 4.36 -30.33 -7.95
C LYS A 315 3.55 -30.31 -6.65
N LYS A 316 4.22 -30.14 -5.50
CA LYS A 316 3.56 -30.12 -4.19
C LYS A 316 3.11 -28.70 -3.86
N PRO A 317 1.80 -28.44 -3.72
CA PRO A 317 1.32 -27.16 -3.22
C PRO A 317 1.61 -27.07 -1.71
N VAL A 318 2.09 -25.91 -1.25
CA VAL A 318 2.46 -25.69 0.16
C VAL A 318 1.64 -24.59 0.84
N TYR A 319 1.17 -23.64 0.08
CA TYR A 319 0.36 -22.53 0.61
C TYR A 319 -0.60 -21.99 -0.44
N ALA A 320 -1.77 -21.51 -0.04
CA ALA A 320 -2.67 -20.80 -0.93
C ALA A 320 -3.29 -19.61 -0.22
N THR A 321 -3.56 -18.54 -0.97
CA THR A 321 -4.25 -17.34 -0.47
C THR A 321 -5.04 -16.63 -1.55
N LEU A 322 -5.99 -15.77 -1.13
CA LEU A 322 -6.67 -14.84 -2.01
C LEU A 322 -5.80 -13.62 -2.28
N VAL A 323 -5.83 -13.13 -3.51
CA VAL A 323 -5.14 -11.91 -3.94
C VAL A 323 -6.12 -10.90 -4.53
N SER A 324 -5.65 -9.68 -4.75
CA SER A 324 -6.33 -8.69 -5.58
C SER A 324 -5.37 -8.23 -6.67
N THR A 325 -5.66 -8.62 -7.91
CA THR A 325 -4.86 -8.26 -9.08
C THR A 325 -5.40 -7.00 -9.76
N GLY A 326 -4.85 -6.64 -10.90
CA GLY A 326 -5.26 -5.48 -11.68
C GLY A 326 -6.78 -5.42 -11.92
N ARG A 327 -7.38 -4.26 -11.66
CA ARG A 327 -8.84 -4.09 -11.66
C ARG A 327 -9.49 -4.33 -13.02
N ASP A 328 -8.77 -4.14 -14.11
CA ASP A 328 -9.27 -4.36 -15.47
C ASP A 328 -9.15 -5.84 -15.90
N ARG A 329 -8.92 -6.74 -14.93
CA ARG A 329 -8.89 -8.20 -15.09
C ARG A 329 -7.93 -8.66 -16.20
N LEU A 330 -8.47 -9.23 -17.29
CA LEU A 330 -7.73 -9.82 -18.40
C LEU A 330 -7.47 -8.83 -19.56
N GLY A 331 -7.51 -7.52 -19.30
CA GLY A 331 -7.17 -6.49 -20.28
C GLY A 331 -5.68 -6.49 -20.66
N ASP A 332 -5.34 -5.69 -21.67
CA ASP A 332 -3.94 -5.50 -22.07
C ASP A 332 -3.22 -4.62 -21.03
N PRO A 333 -2.18 -5.12 -20.35
CA PRO A 333 -1.45 -4.37 -19.34
C PRO A 333 -0.79 -3.07 -19.84
N LYS A 334 -0.59 -2.95 -21.16
CA LYS A 334 -0.02 -1.73 -21.75
C LYS A 334 -1.00 -0.56 -21.83
N THR A 335 -2.29 -0.85 -21.84
CA THR A 335 -3.35 0.14 -22.05
C THR A 335 -4.38 0.17 -20.91
N THR A 336 -4.36 -0.83 -20.03
CA THR A 336 -5.30 -1.01 -18.94
C THR A 336 -4.57 -1.24 -17.63
N LEU A 337 -5.30 -1.27 -16.53
CA LEU A 337 -4.77 -1.57 -15.19
C LEU A 337 -4.81 -3.07 -14.88
N SER A 338 -4.49 -3.90 -15.86
CA SER A 338 -4.44 -5.36 -15.74
C SER A 338 -3.07 -5.82 -15.27
N THR A 339 -3.03 -6.97 -14.59
CA THR A 339 -1.79 -7.65 -14.27
C THR A 339 -1.31 -8.43 -15.49
N PRO A 340 -0.01 -8.34 -15.88
CA PRO A 340 0.51 -9.05 -17.04
C PRO A 340 0.47 -10.56 -16.82
N GLN A 341 0.09 -11.30 -17.87
CA GLN A 341 0.13 -12.76 -17.90
C GLN A 341 1.49 -13.25 -18.44
N GLY A 342 1.91 -14.39 -17.99
CA GLY A 342 3.13 -15.04 -18.46
C GLY A 342 3.97 -15.63 -17.34
N SER A 343 5.22 -15.95 -17.67
CA SER A 343 6.20 -16.49 -16.75
C SER A 343 7.26 -15.42 -16.48
N PHE A 344 7.45 -15.11 -15.22
CA PHE A 344 8.35 -14.08 -14.72
C PHE A 344 9.27 -14.69 -13.66
N ARG A 345 10.35 -13.96 -13.32
CA ARG A 345 11.15 -14.22 -12.13
C ARG A 345 11.20 -12.99 -11.24
N LEU A 346 11.31 -13.19 -9.96
CA LEU A 346 11.53 -12.09 -9.01
C LEU A 346 12.86 -11.40 -9.35
N ARG A 347 12.84 -10.08 -9.42
CA ARG A 347 13.96 -9.22 -9.80
C ARG A 347 14.54 -8.45 -8.61
N SER A 348 13.68 -8.12 -7.66
CA SER A 348 14.09 -7.47 -6.42
C SER A 348 13.07 -7.72 -5.32
N LYS A 349 13.56 -7.67 -4.09
CA LYS A 349 12.73 -7.81 -2.88
C LYS A 349 13.07 -6.68 -1.93
N HIS A 350 12.05 -6.05 -1.36
CA HIS A 350 12.21 -4.96 -0.39
C HIS A 350 11.25 -5.19 0.77
N VAL A 351 11.76 -5.08 2.00
CA VAL A 351 10.93 -5.17 3.21
C VAL A 351 9.82 -4.12 3.16
N ALA A 352 10.16 -2.94 2.69
CA ALA A 352 9.20 -1.89 2.40
C ALA A 352 9.78 -0.94 1.33
N ALA A 353 8.91 -0.36 0.49
CA ALA A 353 9.28 0.69 -0.45
C ALA A 353 8.09 1.59 -0.72
N ALA A 354 8.36 2.82 -1.12
CA ALA A 354 7.30 3.74 -1.49
C ALA A 354 6.71 3.37 -2.86
N MET A 355 5.40 3.44 -2.97
CA MET A 355 4.65 3.29 -4.22
C MET A 355 3.78 4.53 -4.45
N ASP A 356 3.74 5.01 -5.67
CA ASP A 356 2.88 6.12 -6.06
C ASP A 356 2.31 5.91 -7.47
N SER A 357 1.37 6.78 -7.83
CA SER A 357 0.71 6.73 -9.13
C SER A 357 1.63 7.04 -10.31
N GLU A 358 2.84 7.50 -10.09
CA GLU A 358 3.80 7.83 -11.15
C GLU A 358 4.55 6.60 -11.64
N GLU A 359 4.69 5.56 -10.82
CA GLU A 359 5.31 4.28 -11.23
C GLU A 359 4.56 3.63 -12.39
N ASN A 360 3.24 3.73 -12.42
CA ASN A 360 2.42 3.18 -13.50
C ASN A 360 2.35 4.08 -14.75
N SER A 361 2.65 5.35 -14.61
CA SER A 361 2.73 6.27 -15.77
C SER A 361 3.94 5.98 -16.66
N ALA A 362 4.97 5.32 -16.13
CA ALA A 362 6.13 4.87 -16.90
C ALA A 362 5.79 3.68 -17.83
N VAL A 363 4.70 2.96 -17.57
CA VAL A 363 4.25 1.81 -18.40
C VAL A 363 3.41 2.26 -19.59
N SER A 364 2.69 3.37 -19.46
CA SER A 364 1.88 3.93 -20.56
C SER A 364 2.62 4.86 -21.52
N GLY A 365 3.88 5.19 -21.21
CA GLY A 365 4.76 5.98 -22.06
C GLY A 365 6.14 5.36 -22.11
N GLY A 366 6.42 4.59 -23.17
CA GLY A 366 7.65 3.90 -23.52
C GLY A 366 8.84 4.03 -22.57
N SER A 367 9.27 2.89 -22.11
CA SER A 367 10.62 2.55 -21.59
C SER A 367 11.48 3.74 -21.08
N ARG A 368 11.39 4.03 -19.79
CA ARG A 368 12.49 4.68 -19.10
C ARG A 368 13.28 3.62 -18.33
N SER A 369 14.24 3.04 -19.03
CA SER A 369 15.36 2.35 -18.39
C SER A 369 16.05 3.33 -17.45
N ASN A 370 16.29 2.92 -16.19
CA ASN A 370 17.34 3.48 -15.37
C ASN A 370 18.68 3.15 -16.02
N SER A 371 19.01 3.87 -17.07
CA SER A 371 20.36 4.02 -17.56
C SER A 371 20.65 5.52 -17.54
N SER A 372 21.65 5.89 -16.78
CA SER A 372 22.38 7.14 -16.87
C SER A 372 22.68 7.46 -18.34
N GLY A 373 21.79 8.22 -18.98
CA GLY A 373 21.96 8.66 -20.35
C GLY A 373 21.10 9.89 -20.62
N ALA A 374 21.75 11.03 -20.78
CA ALA A 374 21.17 12.36 -20.97
C ALA A 374 20.22 12.51 -22.19
N ASN A 375 20.08 11.50 -23.04
CA ASN A 375 19.37 11.63 -24.32
C ASN A 375 17.84 11.40 -24.22
N GLY A 376 17.33 10.62 -23.26
CA GLY A 376 15.87 10.35 -23.14
C GLY A 376 15.07 11.50 -22.51
N SER A 377 15.72 12.36 -21.74
CA SER A 377 15.10 13.53 -21.11
C SER A 377 14.89 14.69 -22.09
N GLU A 378 15.80 14.85 -23.03
CA GLU A 378 15.74 15.93 -24.04
C GLU A 378 14.59 15.73 -25.04
N GLU A 379 14.32 14.50 -25.45
CA GLU A 379 13.23 14.20 -26.40
C GLU A 379 11.84 14.40 -25.79
N SER A 380 11.68 14.02 -24.52
CA SER A 380 10.44 14.27 -23.73
C SER A 380 10.23 15.76 -23.43
N SER A 381 11.30 16.50 -23.12
CA SER A 381 11.24 17.94 -22.88
C SER A 381 10.91 18.74 -24.15
N LYS A 382 11.46 18.34 -25.29
CA LYS A 382 11.15 18.94 -26.60
C LYS A 382 9.68 18.71 -27.01
N ALA A 383 9.16 17.49 -26.81
CA ALA A 383 7.77 17.17 -27.07
C ALA A 383 6.82 17.97 -26.17
N THR A 384 7.15 18.10 -24.90
CA THR A 384 6.36 18.92 -23.97
C THR A 384 6.40 20.40 -24.33
N ALA A 385 7.54 20.93 -24.72
CA ALA A 385 7.67 22.31 -25.18
C ALA A 385 6.83 22.58 -26.43
N ALA A 386 6.88 21.69 -27.43
CA ALA A 386 6.10 21.81 -28.65
C ALA A 386 4.58 21.81 -28.35
N ARG A 387 4.12 20.87 -27.53
CA ARG A 387 2.70 20.79 -27.10
C ARG A 387 2.21 22.07 -26.43
N LEU A 388 3.02 22.65 -25.53
CA LEU A 388 2.66 23.84 -24.79
C LEU A 388 2.60 25.08 -25.68
N LEU A 389 3.54 25.22 -26.62
CA LEU A 389 3.53 26.32 -27.60
C LEU A 389 2.35 26.21 -28.58
N GLU A 390 2.00 25.00 -28.98
CA GLU A 390 0.84 24.74 -29.82
C GLU A 390 -0.47 25.07 -29.08
N ALA A 391 -0.62 24.63 -27.84
CA ALA A 391 -1.80 24.90 -27.03
C ALA A 391 -2.00 26.41 -26.78
N GLU A 392 -0.91 27.16 -26.60
CA GLU A 392 -0.96 28.62 -26.49
C GLU A 392 -1.38 29.27 -27.81
N ARG A 393 -0.79 28.83 -28.94
CA ARG A 393 -1.14 29.33 -30.27
C ARG A 393 -2.62 29.09 -30.58
N ASP A 394 -3.16 27.95 -30.15
CA ASP A 394 -4.56 27.58 -30.35
C ASP A 394 -5.50 28.24 -29.34
N GLY A 395 -5.01 29.11 -28.46
CA GLY A 395 -5.81 29.78 -27.41
C GLY A 395 -6.42 28.84 -26.39
N LYS A 396 -5.89 27.63 -26.22
CA LYS A 396 -6.38 26.67 -25.24
C LYS A 396 -6.04 27.13 -23.84
N LYS A 397 -7.00 27.01 -22.91
CA LYS A 397 -6.78 27.33 -21.51
C LYS A 397 -5.84 26.30 -20.89
N LEU A 398 -4.64 26.76 -20.54
CA LEU A 398 -3.63 25.95 -19.89
C LEU A 398 -3.84 25.88 -18.37
N SER A 399 -3.49 24.77 -17.76
CA SER A 399 -3.40 24.65 -16.30
C SER A 399 -2.34 25.61 -15.73
N THR A 400 -2.44 25.96 -14.46
CA THR A 400 -1.43 26.80 -13.78
C THR A 400 -0.02 26.20 -13.89
N GLU A 401 0.08 24.89 -13.88
CA GLU A 401 1.34 24.15 -14.00
C GLU A 401 1.87 24.23 -15.44
N ASP A 402 1.02 24.03 -16.44
CA ASP A 402 1.41 24.17 -17.85
C ASP A 402 1.76 25.62 -18.23
N GLN A 403 1.11 26.62 -17.63
CA GLN A 403 1.49 28.02 -17.80
C GLN A 403 2.93 28.28 -17.27
N ARG A 404 3.28 27.66 -16.15
CA ARG A 404 4.64 27.75 -15.60
C ARG A 404 5.68 27.06 -16.48
N ARG A 405 5.35 25.88 -17.00
CA ARG A 405 6.19 25.17 -17.98
C ARG A 405 6.38 25.98 -19.26
N LEU A 406 5.31 26.56 -19.76
CA LEU A 406 5.35 27.42 -20.94
C LEU A 406 6.24 28.66 -20.72
N LEU A 407 6.17 29.26 -19.53
CA LEU A 407 7.06 30.36 -19.16
C LEU A 407 8.55 29.94 -19.16
N ASN A 408 8.86 28.73 -18.72
CA ASN A 408 10.22 28.17 -18.78
C ASN A 408 10.66 28.03 -20.24
N VAL A 409 9.81 27.44 -21.09
CA VAL A 409 10.09 27.30 -22.54
C VAL A 409 10.35 28.63 -23.21
N LYS A 410 9.52 29.66 -22.90
CA LYS A 410 9.73 31.04 -23.41
C LYS A 410 11.02 31.69 -22.94
N LYS A 411 11.54 31.25 -21.79
CA LYS A 411 12.84 31.70 -21.25
C LYS A 411 14.01 30.86 -21.74
N GLY A 412 13.80 29.94 -22.70
CA GLY A 412 14.84 29.05 -23.21
C GLY A 412 15.32 28.02 -22.18
N ARG A 413 14.49 27.69 -21.19
CA ARG A 413 14.78 26.70 -20.15
C ARG A 413 14.04 25.40 -20.43
N ASP A 414 14.49 24.32 -19.80
CA ASP A 414 13.73 23.07 -19.77
C ASP A 414 12.32 23.32 -19.21
N PRO A 415 11.24 22.78 -19.84
CA PRO A 415 9.87 22.94 -19.33
C PRO A 415 9.73 22.57 -17.85
N GLU A 416 10.45 21.55 -17.40
CA GLU A 416 10.42 21.06 -16.02
C GLU A 416 11.37 21.81 -15.07
N TYR A 417 12.10 22.84 -15.55
CA TYR A 417 13.03 23.60 -14.71
C TYR A 417 12.32 24.25 -13.53
N GLY A 418 12.73 23.90 -12.31
CA GLY A 418 12.14 24.40 -11.08
C GLY A 418 10.69 23.93 -10.86
N VAL A 419 10.18 22.99 -11.66
CA VAL A 419 8.91 22.31 -11.43
C VAL A 419 9.22 21.11 -10.55
N THR A 420 9.10 21.28 -9.26
CA THR A 420 9.17 20.17 -8.32
C THR A 420 7.85 19.43 -8.39
N ARG A 421 7.78 18.32 -9.11
CA ARG A 421 6.63 17.42 -9.03
C ARG A 421 6.64 16.82 -7.62
N ARG A 422 5.57 17.07 -6.89
CA ARG A 422 5.36 16.34 -5.63
C ARG A 422 5.00 14.91 -5.96
N ARG A 423 5.62 13.98 -5.26
CA ARG A 423 5.28 12.57 -5.32
C ARG A 423 3.77 12.39 -5.11
N GLY A 424 3.13 11.52 -5.90
CA GLY A 424 1.69 11.30 -5.85
C GLY A 424 0.82 12.47 -6.36
N SER A 425 1.38 13.41 -7.15
CA SER A 425 0.64 14.57 -7.64
C SER A 425 -0.56 14.24 -8.51
N LEU A 426 -0.56 13.09 -9.17
CA LEU A 426 -1.59 12.65 -10.10
C LEU A 426 -2.54 11.58 -9.54
N GLY A 427 -2.38 11.14 -8.29
CA GLY A 427 -3.21 10.08 -7.75
C GLY A 427 -2.94 9.77 -6.27
N PHE A 428 -2.29 8.65 -5.99
CA PHE A 428 -1.99 8.19 -4.64
C PHE A 428 -0.49 8.22 -4.34
N GLU A 429 -0.16 8.31 -3.06
CA GLU A 429 1.17 8.14 -2.49
C GLU A 429 1.07 7.20 -1.30
N LEU A 430 1.80 6.09 -1.35
CA LEU A 430 1.90 5.10 -0.27
C LEU A 430 3.36 4.97 0.11
N ARG A 431 3.70 5.33 1.34
CA ARG A 431 5.07 5.22 1.85
C ARG A 431 5.27 3.86 2.48
N ASP A 432 6.42 3.28 2.20
CA ASP A 432 6.88 2.02 2.77
C ASP A 432 5.86 0.88 2.68
N VAL A 433 5.27 0.68 1.48
CA VAL A 433 4.40 -0.47 1.20
C VAL A 433 5.17 -1.75 1.55
N PRO A 434 4.59 -2.67 2.36
CA PRO A 434 5.34 -3.78 2.92
C PRO A 434 5.50 -4.95 1.95
N TRP A 435 6.62 -5.69 2.11
CA TRP A 435 6.88 -6.98 1.48
C TRP A 435 6.83 -6.97 -0.05
N ILE A 436 7.45 -5.95 -0.64
CA ILE A 436 7.44 -5.77 -2.11
C ILE A 436 8.39 -6.75 -2.77
N GLN A 437 7.92 -7.39 -3.83
CA GLN A 437 8.66 -8.31 -4.68
C GLN A 437 8.35 -8.00 -6.14
N TYR A 438 9.25 -7.29 -6.81
CA TYR A 438 9.09 -6.96 -8.23
C TYR A 438 9.40 -8.16 -9.11
N PHE A 439 8.47 -8.49 -10.02
CA PHE A 439 8.64 -9.54 -11.02
C PHE A 439 8.71 -8.99 -12.46
N ALA A 440 8.18 -7.79 -12.69
CA ALA A 440 8.27 -7.07 -13.95
C ALA A 440 8.43 -5.56 -13.69
N SER A 441 8.69 -4.77 -14.73
CA SER A 441 8.80 -3.31 -14.60
C SER A 441 7.46 -2.72 -14.16
N GLY A 442 7.42 -2.10 -12.97
CA GLY A 442 6.22 -1.52 -12.39
C GLY A 442 5.20 -2.52 -11.81
N TYR A 443 5.50 -3.84 -11.82
CA TYR A 443 4.61 -4.87 -11.30
C TYR A 443 5.26 -5.68 -10.17
N ALA A 444 4.57 -5.76 -9.05
CA ALA A 444 5.07 -6.44 -7.85
C ALA A 444 3.97 -7.23 -7.15
N LEU A 445 4.40 -8.24 -6.37
CA LEU A 445 3.62 -8.75 -5.23
C LEU A 445 3.93 -7.86 -4.03
N HIS A 446 2.93 -7.48 -3.24
CA HIS A 446 3.16 -6.69 -2.03
C HIS A 446 1.99 -6.76 -1.05
N GLY A 447 2.25 -6.42 0.20
CA GLY A 447 1.20 -6.29 1.21
C GLY A 447 0.34 -5.06 0.98
N ALA A 448 -0.97 -5.24 1.00
CA ALA A 448 -1.94 -4.16 0.94
C ALA A 448 -2.59 -3.99 2.31
N TYR A 449 -2.16 -2.99 3.09
CA TYR A 449 -2.74 -2.70 4.39
C TYR A 449 -4.05 -1.89 4.31
N TRP A 450 -4.34 -1.29 3.16
CA TRP A 450 -5.43 -0.33 2.95
C TRP A 450 -6.78 -0.94 2.53
N HIS A 451 -6.87 -2.23 2.30
CA HIS A 451 -8.14 -2.89 1.98
C HIS A 451 -8.22 -4.32 2.51
N ASP A 452 -9.45 -4.85 2.51
CA ASP A 452 -9.77 -6.21 2.95
C ASP A 452 -10.69 -6.94 1.94
N VAL A 453 -10.48 -6.70 0.65
CA VAL A 453 -11.33 -7.26 -0.41
C VAL A 453 -10.56 -8.22 -1.31
N PHE A 454 -9.72 -9.06 -0.69
CA PHE A 454 -9.02 -10.12 -1.41
C PHE A 454 -10.00 -11.12 -2.02
N GLY A 455 -9.66 -11.63 -3.21
CA GLY A 455 -10.54 -12.41 -4.07
C GLY A 455 -11.22 -11.59 -5.17
N VAL A 456 -10.99 -10.26 -5.22
CA VAL A 456 -11.58 -9.35 -6.20
C VAL A 456 -10.48 -8.48 -6.83
N PRO A 457 -10.45 -8.32 -8.17
CA PRO A 457 -9.49 -7.44 -8.84
C PRO A 457 -9.67 -5.98 -8.44
N ARG A 458 -8.58 -5.30 -8.02
CA ARG A 458 -8.65 -3.91 -7.51
C ARG A 458 -7.42 -3.05 -7.74
N SER A 459 -6.27 -3.65 -7.98
CA SER A 459 -5.00 -2.94 -8.06
C SER A 459 -4.83 -2.19 -9.40
N HIS A 460 -3.75 -1.44 -9.53
CA HIS A 460 -3.32 -0.84 -10.79
C HIS A 460 -2.38 -1.75 -11.60
N GLY A 461 -2.43 -3.06 -11.35
CA GLY A 461 -1.64 -4.07 -12.04
C GLY A 461 -0.77 -4.93 -11.11
N CYS A 462 -0.39 -4.44 -9.94
CA CYS A 462 0.29 -5.24 -8.91
C CYS A 462 -0.61 -6.34 -8.35
N VAL A 463 -0.01 -7.31 -7.70
CA VAL A 463 -0.70 -8.39 -6.97
C VAL A 463 -0.72 -8.05 -5.50
N ASN A 464 -1.86 -7.61 -5.00
CA ASN A 464 -2.06 -7.25 -3.60
C ASN A 464 -2.34 -8.49 -2.76
N LEU A 465 -1.61 -8.64 -1.67
CA LEU A 465 -1.78 -9.68 -0.66
C LEU A 465 -2.19 -9.06 0.69
N ALA A 466 -2.90 -9.83 1.50
CA ALA A 466 -3.06 -9.47 2.90
C ALA A 466 -1.69 -9.39 3.59
N PRO A 467 -1.49 -8.52 4.59
CA PRO A 467 -0.18 -8.35 5.21
C PRO A 467 0.47 -9.63 5.73
N ILE A 468 -0.34 -10.53 6.31
CA ILE A 468 0.13 -11.84 6.81
C ILE A 468 0.68 -12.68 5.65
N ASP A 469 -0.07 -12.75 4.56
CA ASP A 469 0.29 -13.52 3.36
C ASP A 469 1.48 -12.92 2.64
N ALA A 470 1.51 -11.59 2.51
CA ALA A 470 2.61 -10.89 1.86
C ALA A 470 3.95 -11.18 2.57
N ARG A 471 3.94 -11.15 3.92
CA ARG A 471 5.10 -11.54 4.71
C ARG A 471 5.46 -13.01 4.49
N TYR A 472 4.47 -13.91 4.53
CA TYR A 472 4.70 -15.35 4.33
C TYR A 472 5.37 -15.61 2.97
N VAL A 473 4.78 -15.08 1.89
CA VAL A 473 5.32 -15.20 0.52
C VAL A 473 6.72 -14.58 0.42
N PHE A 474 6.94 -13.41 1.02
CA PHE A 474 8.24 -12.72 1.01
C PHE A 474 9.33 -13.55 1.70
N MET A 475 9.03 -14.19 2.83
CA MET A 475 10.00 -15.01 3.55
C MET A 475 10.23 -16.37 2.86
N TRP A 476 9.23 -16.89 2.15
CA TRP A 476 9.32 -18.18 1.47
C TRP A 476 10.09 -18.12 0.14
N THR A 477 10.02 -17.00 -0.58
CA THR A 477 10.64 -16.85 -1.92
C THR A 477 12.15 -16.67 -1.85
N ASP A 478 12.84 -17.16 -2.88
CA ASP A 478 14.28 -17.06 -3.06
C ASP A 478 14.65 -15.89 -4.01
N PRO A 479 15.86 -15.29 -3.84
CA PRO A 479 16.75 -15.44 -2.68
C PRO A 479 16.18 -14.73 -1.44
N PRO A 480 16.54 -15.18 -0.22
CA PRO A 480 16.16 -14.49 0.99
C PRO A 480 16.87 -13.13 1.11
N VAL A 481 16.21 -12.16 1.71
CA VAL A 481 16.87 -10.91 2.08
C VAL A 481 17.76 -11.17 3.31
N PRO A 482 19.06 -10.87 3.25
CA PRO A 482 19.97 -11.09 4.38
C PRO A 482 19.55 -10.33 5.64
N GLU A 483 19.89 -10.88 6.79
CA GLU A 483 19.58 -10.23 8.06
C GLU A 483 20.18 -8.81 8.12
N GLY A 484 19.40 -7.85 8.58
CA GLY A 484 19.79 -6.45 8.67
C GLY A 484 19.70 -5.66 7.36
N TRP A 485 19.40 -6.32 6.24
CA TRP A 485 19.20 -5.63 4.96
C TRP A 485 17.72 -5.25 4.77
N HIS A 486 17.49 -4.13 4.09
CA HIS A 486 16.15 -3.66 3.79
C HIS A 486 15.61 -4.22 2.46
N GLY A 487 16.48 -4.65 1.58
CA GLY A 487 16.10 -5.23 0.29
C GLY A 487 17.31 -5.71 -0.50
N ILE A 488 17.02 -6.39 -1.58
CA ILE A 488 18.00 -6.92 -2.53
C ILE A 488 17.52 -6.74 -3.97
N ASN A 489 18.47 -6.58 -4.87
CA ASN A 489 18.26 -6.83 -6.29
C ASN A 489 18.77 -8.23 -6.61
N VAL A 490 17.90 -9.04 -7.22
CA VAL A 490 18.26 -10.40 -7.64
C VAL A 490 19.20 -10.32 -8.84
N GLY A 491 20.36 -10.94 -8.73
CA GLY A 491 21.39 -10.95 -9.76
C GLY A 491 22.18 -12.27 -9.73
N SER A 492 23.10 -12.43 -10.66
CA SER A 492 23.86 -13.66 -10.86
C SER A 492 24.63 -14.15 -9.62
N GLU A 493 25.02 -13.24 -8.75
CA GLU A 493 25.76 -13.57 -7.51
C GLU A 493 24.86 -14.10 -6.39
N MET A 494 23.58 -13.75 -6.40
CA MET A 494 22.60 -14.14 -5.35
C MET A 494 21.68 -15.31 -5.75
N GLY A 495 21.89 -15.86 -6.93
CA GLY A 495 21.02 -16.89 -7.51
C GLY A 495 19.82 -16.32 -8.26
N GLU A 496 19.05 -17.21 -8.87
CA GLU A 496 17.85 -16.84 -9.61
C GLU A 496 16.67 -16.60 -8.68
N GLY A 497 15.88 -15.57 -8.99
CA GLY A 497 14.64 -15.29 -8.25
C GLY A 497 13.57 -16.36 -8.47
N THR A 498 12.77 -16.63 -7.45
CA THR A 498 11.62 -17.54 -7.54
C THR A 498 10.75 -17.20 -8.76
N GLN A 499 10.33 -18.22 -9.49
CA GLN A 499 9.51 -18.03 -10.67
C GLN A 499 8.06 -17.73 -10.31
N VAL A 500 7.47 -16.76 -11.03
CA VAL A 500 6.08 -16.32 -10.87
C VAL A 500 5.34 -16.58 -12.18
N ILE A 501 4.34 -17.43 -12.14
CA ILE A 501 3.51 -17.77 -13.29
C ILE A 501 2.14 -17.15 -13.07
N ILE A 502 1.75 -16.27 -13.99
CA ILE A 502 0.47 -15.57 -13.95
C ILE A 502 -0.35 -16.02 -15.15
N ARG A 503 -1.46 -16.64 -14.84
CA ARG A 503 -2.38 -17.22 -15.83
C ARG A 503 -3.80 -16.67 -15.67
N GLU A 504 -4.61 -16.91 -16.66
CA GLU A 504 -6.03 -16.56 -16.65
C GLU A 504 -6.83 -17.05 -15.43
#